data_ed6b5f951e87fe68030c1a95c9156968
#
_entry.id   ed6b5f951e87fe68030c1a95c9156968
#
_cell.length_a   1.000
_cell.length_b   1.000
_cell.length_c   1.000
_cell.angle_alpha   90.00
_cell.angle_beta   90.00
_cell.angle_gamma   90.00
#
_symmetry.space_group_name_H-M   'P 1'
#
loop_
_entity.id
_entity.type
_entity.pdbx_description
1 polymer ?
#
loop_
_entity_poly.entity_id
_entity_poly.type
_entity_poly.pdbx_seq_one_letter_code
_entity_poly.pdbx_strand_id
1 'polypeptide(L)'
;AGLTLNVFNNHAERVRMANLAQTVNVLQAVILTEGEKMILTPTYHIMEMYKVHQDATLIPLSLESKDFVFGNEKVPAIHASASVSNEGITHISLVNVDPKVKHEITVDLDKNYKDLSGRILTAKNLSDHNTFQVPDKIKPTDFNNAKLKNNQLSVELPPFSVVVLRLK
;
A
#
# COMPACT_ATOMS: atom_id res chain seq x y z
N ALA A 1 7.47 -2.26 -4.34
CA ALA A 1 6.57 -1.34 -5.07
C ALA A 1 5.87 -0.36 -4.11
N GLY A 2 5.06 -0.82 -3.13
CA GLY A 2 4.28 0.07 -2.28
C GLY A 2 5.13 1.09 -1.51
N LEU A 3 6.23 0.67 -0.88
CA LEU A 3 7.15 1.58 -0.21
C LEU A 3 7.69 2.65 -1.16
N THR A 4 8.12 2.26 -2.36
CA THR A 4 8.64 3.18 -3.38
C THR A 4 7.58 4.20 -3.81
N LEU A 5 6.32 3.75 -3.99
CA LEU A 5 5.22 4.64 -4.33
C LEU A 5 4.90 5.62 -3.18
N ASN A 6 4.98 5.20 -1.92
CA ASN A 6 4.85 6.12 -0.78
C ASN A 6 5.96 7.18 -0.79
N VAL A 7 7.22 6.79 -1.09
CA VAL A 7 8.32 7.76 -1.22
C VAL A 7 8.01 8.75 -2.34
N PHE A 8 7.55 8.30 -3.50
CA PHE A 8 7.20 9.17 -4.61
C PHE A 8 6.05 10.11 -4.27
N ASN A 9 4.99 9.59 -3.63
CA ASN A 9 3.87 10.42 -3.18
C ASN A 9 4.32 11.52 -2.21
N ASN A 10 5.17 11.18 -1.24
CA ASN A 10 5.69 12.13 -0.25
C ASN A 10 6.62 13.19 -0.86
N HIS A 11 7.06 13.00 -2.09
CA HIS A 11 7.86 13.95 -2.88
C HIS A 11 7.12 14.42 -4.14
N ALA A 12 5.80 14.53 -4.08
CA ALA A 12 4.96 14.90 -5.22
C ALA A 12 5.27 16.31 -5.79
N GLU A 13 5.93 17.17 -5.02
CA GLU A 13 6.40 18.48 -5.50
C GLU A 13 7.39 18.37 -6.68
N ARG A 14 8.14 17.28 -6.75
CA ARG A 14 9.15 17.03 -7.80
C ARG A 14 8.98 15.71 -8.54
N VAL A 15 8.38 14.68 -7.94
CA VAL A 15 8.12 13.39 -8.58
C VAL A 15 6.71 13.41 -9.18
N ARG A 16 6.61 13.67 -10.47
CA ARG A 16 5.33 13.85 -11.18
C ARG A 16 4.80 12.58 -11.82
N MET A 17 5.65 11.56 -11.99
CA MET A 17 5.28 10.33 -12.68
C MET A 17 6.09 9.16 -12.14
N ALA A 18 5.44 8.02 -11.96
CA ALA A 18 6.07 6.75 -11.64
C ALA A 18 5.73 5.74 -12.74
N ASN A 19 6.73 5.28 -13.45
CA ASN A 19 6.58 4.30 -14.52
C ASN A 19 7.24 2.98 -14.14
N LEU A 20 6.56 1.88 -14.44
CA LEU A 20 7.15 0.56 -14.39
C LEU A 20 7.52 0.14 -15.82
N ALA A 21 8.82 -0.09 -16.05
CA ALA A 21 9.31 -0.49 -17.36
C ALA A 21 8.83 -1.89 -17.70
N GLN A 22 8.34 -2.00 -18.93
CA GLN A 22 7.81 -3.19 -19.58
C GLN A 22 6.64 -3.84 -18.83
N THR A 23 5.48 -3.68 -19.41
CA THR A 23 4.21 -4.05 -18.77
C THR A 23 3.95 -5.56 -18.79
N VAL A 24 4.37 -6.27 -19.86
CA VAL A 24 3.98 -7.66 -20.12
C VAL A 24 5.20 -8.54 -20.31
N ASN A 25 5.18 -9.73 -19.66
CA ASN A 25 6.12 -10.85 -19.88
C ASN A 25 7.61 -10.53 -19.72
N VAL A 26 7.95 -9.62 -18.83
CA VAL A 26 9.33 -9.26 -18.52
C VAL A 26 9.59 -9.36 -17.04
N LEU A 27 10.84 -9.21 -16.63
CA LEU A 27 11.20 -9.17 -15.23
C LEU A 27 10.40 -8.08 -14.51
N GLN A 28 9.68 -8.48 -13.46
CA GLN A 28 8.77 -7.63 -12.68
C GLN A 28 7.56 -7.08 -13.47
N ALA A 29 7.17 -7.74 -14.56
CA ALA A 29 5.98 -7.35 -15.30
C ALA A 29 4.74 -7.27 -14.40
N VAL A 30 3.84 -6.36 -14.72
CA VAL A 30 2.55 -6.26 -14.04
C VAL A 30 1.55 -7.29 -14.57
N ILE A 31 1.72 -7.73 -15.81
CA ILE A 31 0.88 -8.72 -16.50
C ILE A 31 1.78 -9.84 -17.06
N LEU A 32 1.37 -11.07 -16.86
CA LEU A 32 1.98 -12.23 -17.51
C LEU A 32 0.95 -12.91 -18.39
N THR A 33 1.37 -13.34 -19.59
CA THR A 33 0.54 -14.08 -20.55
C THR A 33 1.24 -15.33 -21.04
N GLU A 34 0.46 -16.38 -21.26
CA GLU A 34 0.90 -17.64 -21.87
C GLU A 34 -0.23 -18.20 -22.73
N GLY A 35 -0.09 -18.14 -24.05
CA GLY A 35 -1.17 -18.45 -24.98
C GLY A 35 -2.39 -17.56 -24.72
N GLU A 36 -3.54 -18.16 -24.46
CA GLU A 36 -4.79 -17.43 -24.15
C GLU A 36 -4.94 -17.05 -22.67
N LYS A 37 -4.00 -17.45 -21.82
CA LYS A 37 -4.06 -17.16 -20.39
C LYS A 37 -3.40 -15.82 -20.06
N MET A 38 -3.95 -15.13 -19.07
CA MET A 38 -3.40 -13.91 -18.52
C MET A 38 -3.52 -13.93 -16.99
N ILE A 39 -2.48 -13.46 -16.31
CA ILE A 39 -2.50 -13.24 -14.86
C ILE A 39 -1.97 -11.84 -14.52
N LEU A 40 -2.50 -11.31 -13.42
CA LEU A 40 -2.06 -10.06 -12.81
C LEU A 40 -1.07 -10.37 -11.70
N THR A 41 0.06 -9.69 -11.67
CA THR A 41 1.07 -9.89 -10.63
C THR A 41 0.72 -9.09 -9.36
N PRO A 42 1.32 -9.39 -8.21
CA PRO A 42 1.17 -8.54 -7.02
C PRO A 42 1.55 -7.08 -7.27
N THR A 43 2.52 -6.81 -8.16
CA THR A 43 2.91 -5.44 -8.54
C THR A 43 1.77 -4.70 -9.27
N TYR A 44 1.03 -5.39 -10.14
CA TYR A 44 -0.19 -4.81 -10.76
C TYR A 44 -1.17 -4.33 -9.68
N HIS A 45 -1.45 -5.19 -8.71
CA HIS A 45 -2.40 -4.87 -7.65
C HIS A 45 -1.95 -3.68 -6.79
N ILE A 46 -0.65 -3.54 -6.53
CA ILE A 46 -0.12 -2.36 -5.84
C ILE A 46 -0.36 -1.09 -6.68
N MET A 47 -0.02 -1.10 -7.96
CA MET A 47 -0.25 0.06 -8.85
C MET A 47 -1.75 0.41 -8.91
N GLU A 48 -2.62 -0.60 -8.99
CA GLU A 48 -4.08 -0.41 -9.00
C GLU A 48 -4.60 0.17 -7.68
N MET A 49 -4.12 -0.31 -6.53
CA MET A 49 -4.50 0.23 -5.23
C MET A 49 -4.05 1.69 -5.05
N TYR A 50 -2.90 2.05 -5.56
CA TYR A 50 -2.31 3.39 -5.43
C TYR A 50 -2.85 4.43 -6.41
N LYS A 51 -3.65 4.03 -7.40
CA LYS A 51 -4.28 4.99 -8.33
C LYS A 51 -5.15 6.05 -7.63
N VAL A 52 -5.57 5.82 -6.39
CA VAL A 52 -6.33 6.77 -5.58
C VAL A 52 -5.56 8.04 -5.23
N HIS A 53 -4.23 8.02 -5.37
CA HIS A 53 -3.36 9.17 -5.16
C HIS A 53 -3.13 9.98 -6.45
N GLN A 54 -3.58 9.46 -7.61
CA GLN A 54 -3.47 10.17 -8.87
C GLN A 54 -4.39 11.40 -8.86
N ASP A 55 -3.86 12.54 -9.32
CA ASP A 55 -4.57 13.83 -9.36
C ASP A 55 -5.13 14.29 -8.00
N ALA A 56 -4.60 13.75 -6.90
CA ALA A 56 -4.94 14.11 -5.54
C ALA A 56 -3.90 15.07 -4.95
N THR A 57 -4.29 15.79 -3.90
CA THR A 57 -3.38 16.68 -3.18
C THR A 57 -2.70 15.93 -2.04
N LEU A 58 -1.37 15.99 -1.98
CA LEU A 58 -0.59 15.41 -0.88
C LEU A 58 -1.02 16.00 0.48
N ILE A 59 -1.23 15.14 1.46
CA ILE A 59 -1.36 15.52 2.86
C ILE A 59 -0.03 15.19 3.55
N PRO A 60 0.72 16.20 4.03
CA PRO A 60 1.93 15.96 4.81
C PRO A 60 1.60 15.14 6.06
N LEU A 61 2.43 14.16 6.36
CA LEU A 61 2.28 13.34 7.55
C LEU A 61 3.63 13.18 8.26
N SER A 62 3.58 13.05 9.59
CA SER A 62 4.70 12.62 10.42
C SER A 62 4.43 11.20 10.89
N LEU A 63 5.41 10.33 10.76
CA LEU A 63 5.30 8.94 11.14
C LEU A 63 6.49 8.55 12.02
N GLU A 64 6.19 8.06 13.21
CA GLU A 64 7.16 7.39 14.08
C GLU A 64 6.87 5.89 14.05
N SER A 65 7.89 5.10 13.76
CA SER A 65 7.80 3.64 13.79
C SER A 65 9.07 3.02 14.33
N LYS A 66 8.97 1.80 14.84
CA LYS A 66 10.16 0.99 15.14
C LYS A 66 10.90 0.68 13.85
N ASP A 67 12.21 0.46 13.96
CA ASP A 67 13.01 0.00 12.84
C ASP A 67 12.83 -1.51 12.62
N PHE A 68 12.76 -1.93 11.37
CA PHE A 68 13.05 -3.27 10.93
C PHE A 68 14.55 -3.39 10.70
N VAL A 69 15.18 -4.38 11.34
CA VAL A 69 16.65 -4.58 11.33
C VAL A 69 16.96 -5.88 10.62
N PHE A 70 17.88 -5.82 9.67
CA PHE A 70 18.45 -6.98 8.99
C PHE A 70 19.98 -6.86 8.90
N GLY A 71 20.69 -7.67 9.64
CA GLY A 71 22.14 -7.53 9.78
C GLY A 71 22.52 -6.18 10.39
N ASN A 72 23.31 -5.40 9.69
CA ASN A 72 23.73 -4.06 10.09
C ASN A 72 22.81 -2.94 9.52
N GLU A 73 21.87 -3.30 8.66
CA GLU A 73 20.96 -2.36 8.00
C GLU A 73 19.67 -2.22 8.80
N LYS A 74 19.10 -1.01 8.79
CA LYS A 74 17.82 -0.72 9.42
C LYS A 74 17.02 0.26 8.58
N VAL A 75 15.72 0.03 8.56
CA VAL A 75 14.74 0.91 7.90
C VAL A 75 13.49 1.02 8.79
N PRO A 76 12.73 2.11 8.74
CA PRO A 76 11.45 2.17 9.42
C PRO A 76 10.57 0.97 9.03
N ALA A 77 10.03 0.26 10.01
CA ALA A 77 9.18 -0.92 9.74
C ALA A 77 7.88 -0.54 9.03
N ILE A 78 7.38 0.68 9.28
CA ILE A 78 6.17 1.20 8.64
C ILE A 78 6.53 2.40 7.78
N HIS A 79 5.94 2.45 6.59
CA HIS A 79 6.03 3.57 5.68
C HIS A 79 4.63 4.01 5.23
N ALA A 80 4.41 5.32 5.11
CA ALA A 80 3.08 5.85 4.80
C ALA A 80 3.12 7.00 3.80
N SER A 81 2.00 7.20 3.11
CA SER A 81 1.68 8.43 2.39
C SER A 81 0.18 8.70 2.49
N ALA A 82 -0.21 9.96 2.39
CA ALA A 82 -1.62 10.35 2.43
C ALA A 82 -1.94 11.42 1.40
N SER A 83 -3.15 11.39 0.88
CA SER A 83 -3.65 12.41 -0.05
C SER A 83 -5.15 12.62 0.10
N VAL A 84 -5.62 13.77 -0.37
CA VAL A 84 -7.05 14.08 -0.50
C VAL A 84 -7.40 14.28 -1.97
N SER A 85 -8.45 13.57 -2.43
CA SER A 85 -8.97 13.72 -3.78
C SER A 85 -9.72 15.04 -3.94
N ASN A 86 -10.00 15.42 -5.20
CA ASN A 86 -10.82 16.60 -5.51
C ASN A 86 -12.25 16.50 -4.96
N GLU A 87 -12.72 15.30 -4.61
CA GLU A 87 -14.02 15.03 -3.99
C GLU A 87 -13.97 15.10 -2.45
N GLY A 88 -12.82 15.45 -1.87
CA GLY A 88 -12.64 15.53 -0.42
C GLY A 88 -12.46 14.18 0.29
N ILE A 89 -12.23 13.10 -0.45
CA ILE A 89 -11.96 11.77 0.09
C ILE A 89 -10.48 11.68 0.45
N THR A 90 -10.18 11.33 1.69
CA THR A 90 -8.80 11.11 2.15
C THR A 90 -8.41 9.65 1.97
N HIS A 91 -7.24 9.43 1.38
CA HIS A 91 -6.63 8.11 1.27
C HIS A 91 -5.31 8.07 2.03
N ILE A 92 -5.09 6.98 2.77
CA ILE A 92 -3.83 6.73 3.49
C ILE A 92 -3.31 5.37 3.03
N SER A 93 -2.10 5.37 2.47
CA SER A 93 -1.40 4.14 2.08
C SER A 93 -0.34 3.81 3.11
N LEU A 94 -0.37 2.59 3.62
CA LEU A 94 0.48 2.08 4.69
C LEU A 94 1.21 0.82 4.19
N VAL A 95 2.49 0.71 4.50
CA VAL A 95 3.32 -0.47 4.17
C VAL A 95 4.00 -0.94 5.42
N ASN A 96 3.80 -2.21 5.79
CA ASN A 96 4.58 -2.91 6.78
C ASN A 96 5.65 -3.74 6.06
N VAL A 97 6.92 -3.37 6.20
CA VAL A 97 8.05 -4.09 5.57
C VAL A 97 8.57 -5.24 6.41
N ASP A 98 8.17 -5.32 7.69
CA ASP A 98 8.58 -6.43 8.56
C ASP A 98 7.89 -7.73 8.13
N PRO A 99 8.65 -8.78 7.79
CA PRO A 99 8.07 -10.04 7.32
C PRO A 99 7.50 -10.91 8.45
N LYS A 100 7.69 -10.54 9.72
CA LYS A 100 7.35 -11.40 10.87
C LYS A 100 6.47 -10.71 11.90
N VAL A 101 6.58 -9.39 12.03
CA VAL A 101 5.94 -8.64 13.11
C VAL A 101 4.77 -7.83 12.57
N LYS A 102 3.61 -7.98 13.22
CA LYS A 102 2.51 -7.05 13.03
C LYS A 102 2.82 -5.74 13.77
N HIS A 103 2.37 -4.64 13.24
CA HIS A 103 2.51 -3.32 13.86
C HIS A 103 1.15 -2.68 14.08
N GLU A 104 0.98 -2.08 15.24
CA GLU A 104 -0.16 -1.24 15.56
C GLU A 104 0.29 0.22 15.48
N ILE A 105 -0.46 1.01 14.75
CA ILE A 105 -0.25 2.45 14.62
C ILE A 105 -1.53 3.19 15.01
N THR A 106 -1.33 4.38 15.53
CA THR A 106 -2.39 5.33 15.77
C THR A 106 -2.13 6.58 14.94
N VAL A 107 -3.16 7.05 14.26
CA VAL A 107 -3.10 8.24 13.43
C VAL A 107 -4.05 9.27 14.02
N ASP A 108 -3.51 10.42 14.41
CA ASP A 108 -4.30 11.59 14.78
C ASP A 108 -4.73 12.32 13.51
N LEU A 109 -6.02 12.50 13.34
CA LEU A 109 -6.63 13.06 12.16
C LEU A 109 -6.97 14.54 12.38
N ASP A 110 -6.83 15.36 11.34
CA ASP A 110 -7.12 16.78 11.34
C ASP A 110 -8.62 17.12 11.50
N LYS A 111 -9.47 16.14 11.17
CA LYS A 111 -10.94 16.28 11.23
C LYS A 111 -11.63 14.96 11.55
N ASN A 112 -12.91 15.03 11.86
CA ASN A 112 -13.75 13.85 12.01
C ASN A 112 -14.15 13.28 10.65
N TYR A 113 -13.97 11.99 10.50
CA TYR A 113 -14.46 11.21 9.36
C TYR A 113 -15.61 10.31 9.82
N LYS A 114 -16.56 10.05 8.94
CA LYS A 114 -17.74 9.21 9.24
C LYS A 114 -17.61 7.80 8.71
N ASP A 115 -16.92 7.65 7.58
CA ASP A 115 -16.78 6.37 6.88
C ASP A 115 -15.31 5.99 6.78
N LEU A 116 -15.05 4.72 7.04
CA LEU A 116 -13.74 4.08 6.90
C LEU A 116 -13.91 2.79 6.13
N SER A 117 -13.12 2.62 5.10
CA SER A 117 -12.95 1.36 4.40
C SER A 117 -11.48 1.17 4.03
N GLY A 118 -11.09 -0.06 3.72
CA GLY A 118 -9.71 -0.34 3.36
C GLY A 118 -9.58 -1.57 2.50
N ARG A 119 -8.46 -1.64 1.78
CA ARG A 119 -8.02 -2.82 1.02
C ARG A 119 -6.61 -3.19 1.46
N ILE A 120 -6.33 -4.48 1.48
CA ILE A 120 -5.02 -5.02 1.84
C ILE A 120 -4.51 -5.96 0.76
N LEU A 121 -3.21 -5.86 0.48
CA LEU A 121 -2.44 -6.87 -0.23
C LEU A 121 -1.38 -7.42 0.71
N THR A 122 -1.40 -8.73 0.92
CA THR A 122 -0.44 -9.45 1.76
C THR A 122 -0.27 -10.87 1.27
N ALA A 123 0.73 -11.58 1.77
CA ALA A 123 1.02 -12.97 1.46
C ALA A 123 1.40 -13.73 2.73
N LYS A 124 1.35 -15.07 2.69
CA LYS A 124 1.83 -15.90 3.81
C LYS A 124 3.35 -16.02 3.82
N ASN A 125 3.97 -16.03 2.64
CA ASN A 125 5.42 -16.14 2.47
C ASN A 125 5.93 -15.08 1.49
N LEU A 126 7.17 -14.64 1.66
CA LEU A 126 7.83 -13.67 0.77
C LEU A 126 7.91 -14.12 -0.69
N SER A 127 8.00 -15.44 -0.93
CA SER A 127 8.08 -16.03 -2.26
C SER A 127 6.73 -16.30 -2.91
N ASP A 128 5.62 -16.02 -2.22
CA ASP A 128 4.29 -16.24 -2.80
C ASP A 128 4.06 -15.32 -4.00
N HIS A 129 3.55 -15.89 -5.07
CA HIS A 129 3.24 -15.18 -6.32
C HIS A 129 2.08 -15.86 -7.05
N ASN A 130 1.50 -15.13 -8.00
CA ASN A 130 0.47 -15.64 -8.87
C ASN A 130 1.08 -16.47 -9.99
N THR A 131 0.44 -17.59 -10.32
CA THR A 131 0.85 -18.49 -11.40
C THR A 131 -0.33 -18.77 -12.33
N PHE A 132 -0.09 -19.29 -13.53
CA PHE A 132 -1.19 -19.65 -14.45
C PHE A 132 -2.10 -20.77 -13.91
N GLN A 133 -1.62 -21.55 -12.92
CA GLN A 133 -2.41 -22.56 -12.24
C GLN A 133 -3.19 -21.98 -11.06
N VAL A 134 -2.67 -20.94 -10.41
CA VAL A 134 -3.29 -20.24 -9.27
C VAL A 134 -3.18 -18.74 -9.50
N PRO A 135 -4.01 -18.16 -10.38
CA PRO A 135 -3.85 -16.77 -10.85
C PRO A 135 -4.15 -15.72 -9.77
N ASP A 136 -4.95 -16.06 -8.79
CA ASP A 136 -5.45 -15.15 -7.75
C ASP A 136 -4.93 -15.49 -6.35
N LYS A 137 -3.78 -16.16 -6.24
CA LYS A 137 -3.18 -16.48 -4.94
C LYS A 137 -2.93 -15.23 -4.11
N ILE A 138 -2.44 -14.19 -4.75
CA ILE A 138 -2.17 -12.87 -4.17
C ILE A 138 -3.03 -11.86 -4.91
N LYS A 139 -4.06 -11.36 -4.22
CA LYS A 139 -4.94 -10.31 -4.71
C LYS A 139 -5.43 -9.43 -3.56
N PRO A 140 -5.81 -8.18 -3.80
CA PRO A 140 -6.36 -7.33 -2.77
C PRO A 140 -7.66 -7.90 -2.20
N THR A 141 -7.80 -7.78 -0.89
CA THR A 141 -9.02 -8.13 -0.14
C THR A 141 -9.42 -6.94 0.74
N ASP A 142 -10.64 -7.00 1.28
CA ASP A 142 -11.11 -6.00 2.23
C ASP A 142 -10.24 -6.02 3.50
N PHE A 143 -9.97 -4.83 4.03
CA PHE A 143 -9.19 -4.64 5.23
C PHE A 143 -10.08 -4.14 6.37
N ASN A 144 -10.20 -4.95 7.43
CA ASN A 144 -11.11 -4.69 8.55
C ASN A 144 -10.38 -4.40 9.88
N ASN A 145 -9.04 -4.42 9.89
CA ASN A 145 -8.23 -4.19 11.10
C ASN A 145 -7.90 -2.70 11.30
N ALA A 146 -8.83 -1.83 10.96
CA ALA A 146 -8.76 -0.40 11.22
C ALA A 146 -10.04 0.04 11.93
N LYS A 147 -9.90 0.96 12.90
CA LYS A 147 -11.00 1.52 13.67
C LYS A 147 -10.88 3.03 13.75
N LEU A 148 -11.99 3.69 13.50
CA LEU A 148 -12.11 5.14 13.62
C LEU A 148 -12.89 5.45 14.90
N LYS A 149 -12.31 6.28 15.77
CA LYS A 149 -12.96 6.75 16.98
C LYS A 149 -12.60 8.22 17.19
N ASN A 150 -13.60 9.09 17.14
CA ASN A 150 -13.38 10.54 17.12
C ASN A 150 -12.41 10.91 15.99
N ASN A 151 -11.39 11.74 16.29
CA ASN A 151 -10.33 12.13 15.35
C ASN A 151 -9.14 11.16 15.36
N GLN A 152 -9.31 9.92 15.80
CA GLN A 152 -8.23 8.96 15.89
C GLN A 152 -8.53 7.71 15.09
N LEU A 153 -7.58 7.29 14.28
CA LEU A 153 -7.59 6.07 13.49
C LEU A 153 -6.57 5.09 14.06
N SER A 154 -7.02 3.95 14.54
CA SER A 154 -6.16 2.85 14.96
C SER A 154 -6.09 1.79 13.86
N VAL A 155 -4.91 1.31 13.53
CA VAL A 155 -4.68 0.34 12.46
C VAL A 155 -3.73 -0.75 12.95
N GLU A 156 -4.14 -2.00 12.81
CA GLU A 156 -3.26 -3.15 13.00
C GLU A 156 -2.80 -3.68 11.64
N LEU A 157 -1.54 -3.46 11.29
CA LEU A 157 -0.93 -3.88 10.03
C LEU A 157 -0.32 -5.27 10.18
N PRO A 158 -0.82 -6.28 9.48
CA PRO A 158 -0.17 -7.59 9.43
C PRO A 158 1.27 -7.50 8.93
N PRO A 159 2.11 -8.50 9.21
CA PRO A 159 3.42 -8.59 8.60
C PRO A 159 3.33 -8.51 7.08
N PHE A 160 4.34 -7.92 6.44
CA PHE A 160 4.51 -7.98 5.00
C PHE A 160 3.25 -7.58 4.22
N SER A 161 2.71 -6.41 4.54
CA SER A 161 1.43 -5.96 3.98
C SER A 161 1.50 -4.55 3.39
N VAL A 162 0.63 -4.33 2.42
CA VAL A 162 0.29 -3.01 1.89
C VAL A 162 -1.19 -2.78 2.08
N VAL A 163 -1.54 -1.67 2.72
CA VAL A 163 -2.92 -1.30 3.02
C VAL A 163 -3.20 0.07 2.43
N VAL A 164 -4.34 0.23 1.79
CA VAL A 164 -4.88 1.53 1.37
C VAL A 164 -6.22 1.75 2.05
N LEU A 165 -6.28 2.79 2.86
CA LEU A 165 -7.48 3.21 3.58
C LEU A 165 -8.16 4.37 2.85
N ARG A 166 -9.48 4.40 2.95
CA ARG A 166 -10.35 5.45 2.44
C ARG A 166 -11.17 6.00 3.59
N LEU A 167 -11.11 7.32 3.81
CA LEU A 167 -11.84 8.05 4.84
C LEU A 167 -12.72 9.12 4.19
N LYS A 168 -14.00 9.19 4.64
CA LYS A 168 -14.98 10.16 4.15
C LYS A 168 -15.76 10.81 5.29
#